data_53dbb74b9392fc4e7f74fe98d21700cb
#
_entry.id   53dbb74b9392fc4e7f74fe98d21700cb
#
_cell.length_a   1.000
_cell.length_b   1.000
_cell.length_c   1.000
_cell.angle_alpha   90.00
_cell.angle_beta   90.00
_cell.angle_gamma   90.00
#
_symmetry.space_group_name_H-M   'P 1'
#
loop_
_entity.id
_entity.type
_entity.pdbx_description
1 polymer ?
#
loop_
_entity_poly.entity_id
_entity_poly.type
_entity_poly.pdbx_seq_one_letter_code
_entity_poly.pdbx_strand_id
1 'polypeptide(L)'
;MASYRYERDIDPKDLKPRKQRQYSRKERWANWWDYNLKWVLIFGIAGAFVAYCFIGQYFLTTHPDYNIAVVSPYYLPEATVTALQQQLAAYGEDCNGDGKVVVKLNQYTMAFNSEDSDAYLDMAGTTKLSTDIQSSLSSIFILYDPAGFQQTTGTLRYLDGHLPKSDADSDWWNMVYR
;
A
#
# COMPACT_ATOMS: atom_id res chain seq x y z
N MET A 1 -26.01 -8.70 -48.22
CA MET A 1 -26.39 -9.58 -49.34
C MET A 1 -26.63 -8.72 -50.54
N ALA A 2 -25.75 -8.80 -51.53
CA ALA A 2 -25.96 -8.13 -52.80
C ALA A 2 -27.20 -8.74 -53.47
N SER A 3 -28.11 -7.89 -53.92
CA SER A 3 -29.36 -8.32 -54.52
C SER A 3 -29.09 -9.16 -55.77
N TYR A 4 -29.68 -10.34 -55.85
CA TYR A 4 -29.61 -11.28 -56.97
C TYR A 4 -29.93 -10.64 -58.35
N ARG A 5 -30.61 -9.47 -58.36
CA ARG A 5 -30.87 -8.66 -59.57
C ARG A 5 -29.64 -7.99 -60.14
N TYR A 6 -28.59 -7.70 -59.29
CA TYR A 6 -27.38 -7.00 -59.73
C TYR A 6 -26.37 -7.93 -60.42
N GLU A 7 -26.41 -9.22 -60.15
CA GLU A 7 -25.48 -10.18 -60.74
C GLU A 7 -25.87 -10.60 -62.18
N ARG A 8 -27.15 -10.31 -62.55
CA ARG A 8 -27.71 -10.75 -63.83
C ARG A 8 -27.25 -9.92 -65.04
N ASP A 9 -26.82 -8.68 -64.84
CA ASP A 9 -26.45 -7.74 -65.89
C ASP A 9 -24.94 -7.47 -66.00
N ILE A 10 -24.11 -8.29 -65.29
CA ILE A 10 -22.67 -8.15 -65.36
C ILE A 10 -22.14 -8.97 -66.53
N ASP A 11 -21.53 -8.29 -67.52
CA ASP A 11 -20.89 -8.97 -68.66
C ASP A 11 -19.83 -9.96 -68.12
N PRO A 12 -19.83 -11.25 -68.56
CA PRO A 12 -18.82 -12.24 -68.14
C PRO A 12 -17.36 -11.81 -68.31
N LYS A 13 -17.12 -10.81 -69.16
CA LYS A 13 -15.76 -10.20 -69.32
C LYS A 13 -15.31 -9.33 -68.18
N ASP A 14 -16.27 -8.78 -67.38
CA ASP A 14 -16.01 -7.98 -66.20
C ASP A 14 -15.76 -8.83 -64.94
N LEU A 15 -16.10 -10.10 -65.01
CA LEU A 15 -15.88 -11.11 -63.97
C LEU A 15 -14.41 -11.64 -63.93
N LYS A 16 -13.48 -11.07 -64.71
CA LYS A 16 -12.09 -11.44 -64.58
C LYS A 16 -11.58 -11.18 -63.18
N PRO A 17 -11.05 -12.20 -62.50
CA PRO A 17 -10.52 -12.01 -61.14
C PRO A 17 -9.45 -10.90 -61.19
N ARG A 18 -9.68 -9.83 -60.44
CA ARG A 18 -8.71 -8.74 -60.27
C ARG A 18 -7.39 -9.37 -59.84
N LYS A 19 -6.32 -9.12 -60.66
CA LYS A 19 -4.98 -9.55 -60.26
C LYS A 19 -4.70 -9.06 -58.83
N GLN A 20 -4.53 -10.01 -57.90
CA GLN A 20 -4.18 -9.68 -56.54
C GLN A 20 -2.87 -8.90 -56.53
N ARG A 21 -2.94 -7.64 -56.11
CA ARG A 21 -1.73 -6.81 -56.00
C ARG A 21 -0.84 -7.38 -54.92
N GLN A 22 0.36 -7.77 -55.30
CA GLN A 22 1.36 -8.23 -54.30
C GLN A 22 1.90 -7.01 -53.58
N TYR A 23 1.52 -6.89 -52.29
CA TYR A 23 2.01 -5.83 -51.43
C TYR A 23 3.47 -6.05 -51.06
N SER A 24 4.28 -5.01 -51.15
CA SER A 24 5.66 -5.00 -50.66
C SER A 24 5.67 -5.15 -49.14
N ARG A 25 6.81 -5.56 -48.54
CA ARG A 25 6.94 -5.67 -47.06
C ARG A 25 6.58 -4.36 -46.36
N LYS A 26 6.98 -3.23 -46.97
CA LYS A 26 6.72 -1.88 -46.43
C LYS A 26 5.25 -1.52 -46.46
N GLU A 27 4.52 -1.85 -47.52
CA GLU A 27 3.07 -1.65 -47.63
C GLU A 27 2.28 -2.54 -46.67
N ARG A 28 2.73 -3.78 -46.44
CA ARG A 28 2.08 -4.66 -45.42
C ARG A 28 2.24 -4.11 -44.01
N TRP A 29 3.43 -3.56 -43.70
CA TRP A 29 3.69 -2.93 -42.41
C TRP A 29 2.86 -1.67 -42.22
N ALA A 30 2.75 -0.80 -43.21
CA ALA A 30 1.91 0.39 -43.16
C ALA A 30 0.45 0.03 -42.95
N ASN A 31 -0.07 -0.95 -43.71
CA ASN A 31 -1.45 -1.39 -43.60
C ASN A 31 -1.73 -2.06 -42.24
N TRP A 32 -0.77 -2.85 -41.71
CA TRP A 32 -0.90 -3.42 -40.37
C TRP A 32 -0.96 -2.32 -39.31
N TRP A 33 -0.11 -1.29 -39.44
CA TRP A 33 -0.07 -0.16 -38.53
C TRP A 33 -1.37 0.63 -38.53
N ASP A 34 -1.91 0.94 -39.71
CA ASP A 34 -3.18 1.67 -39.83
C ASP A 34 -4.35 0.92 -39.20
N TYR A 35 -4.40 -0.41 -39.35
CA TYR A 35 -5.44 -1.24 -38.77
C TYR A 35 -5.31 -1.41 -37.24
N ASN A 36 -4.08 -1.50 -36.76
CA ASN A 36 -3.81 -1.85 -35.35
C ASN A 36 -3.45 -0.62 -34.50
N LEU A 37 -3.34 0.58 -35.07
CA LEU A 37 -2.95 1.79 -34.37
C LEU A 37 -3.77 2.03 -33.11
N LYS A 38 -5.08 1.82 -33.15
CA LYS A 38 -5.96 1.97 -31.98
C LYS A 38 -5.58 1.01 -30.86
N TRP A 39 -5.33 -0.23 -31.20
CA TRP A 39 -4.94 -1.26 -30.22
C TRP A 39 -3.54 -1.03 -29.68
N VAL A 40 -2.62 -0.64 -30.52
CA VAL A 40 -1.26 -0.28 -30.11
C VAL A 40 -1.26 0.89 -29.13
N LEU A 41 -2.07 1.92 -29.38
CA LEU A 41 -2.24 3.04 -28.46
C LEU A 41 -2.85 2.61 -27.13
N ILE A 42 -3.93 1.82 -27.17
CA ILE A 42 -4.61 1.35 -25.95
C ILE A 42 -3.66 0.50 -25.10
N PHE A 43 -3.02 -0.51 -25.70
CA PHE A 43 -2.08 -1.37 -24.99
C PHE A 43 -0.81 -0.64 -24.57
N GLY A 44 -0.33 0.34 -25.37
CA GLY A 44 0.81 1.18 -25.02
C GLY A 44 0.54 2.04 -23.80
N ILE A 45 -0.62 2.71 -23.74
CA ILE A 45 -1.03 3.53 -22.59
C ILE A 45 -1.27 2.64 -21.36
N ALA A 46 -1.98 1.51 -21.52
CA ALA A 46 -2.21 0.58 -20.43
C ALA A 46 -0.90 0.00 -19.89
N GLY A 47 0.03 -0.39 -20.76
CA GLY A 47 1.36 -0.87 -20.36
C GLY A 47 2.20 0.18 -19.66
N ALA A 48 2.18 1.43 -20.14
CA ALA A 48 2.86 2.54 -19.50
C ALA A 48 2.27 2.85 -18.10
N PHE A 49 0.94 2.77 -17.96
CA PHE A 49 0.27 2.96 -16.69
C PHE A 49 0.64 1.86 -15.68
N VAL A 50 0.61 0.60 -16.10
CA VAL A 50 1.04 -0.53 -15.28
C VAL A 50 2.50 -0.38 -14.87
N ALA A 51 3.40 -0.06 -15.81
CA ALA A 51 4.81 0.19 -15.53
C ALA A 51 5.00 1.34 -14.51
N TYR A 52 4.26 2.43 -14.67
CA TYR A 52 4.27 3.56 -13.74
C TYR A 52 3.85 3.14 -12.32
N CYS A 53 2.77 2.36 -12.19
CA CYS A 53 2.33 1.83 -10.90
C CYS A 53 3.39 0.92 -10.25
N PHE A 54 3.99 0.02 -11.02
CA PHE A 54 5.04 -0.87 -10.52
C PHE A 54 6.30 -0.11 -10.10
N ILE A 55 6.76 0.84 -10.91
CA ILE A 55 7.93 1.67 -10.59
C ILE A 55 7.64 2.52 -9.35
N GLY A 56 6.45 3.13 -9.27
CA GLY A 56 6.03 3.92 -8.11
C GLY A 56 6.02 3.10 -6.83
N GLN A 57 5.48 1.89 -6.88
CA GLN A 57 5.35 1.03 -5.71
C GLN A 57 6.68 0.41 -5.27
N TYR A 58 7.56 0.07 -6.20
CA TYR A 58 8.81 -0.64 -5.89
C TYR A 58 10.00 0.29 -5.64
N PHE A 59 10.10 1.41 -6.40
CA PHE A 59 11.26 2.30 -6.31
C PHE A 59 11.01 3.59 -5.52
N LEU A 60 9.75 4.06 -5.44
CA LEU A 60 9.43 5.32 -4.77
C LEU A 60 8.84 5.12 -3.37
N THR A 61 8.45 3.90 -3.02
CA THR A 61 7.93 3.62 -1.68
C THR A 61 9.10 3.30 -0.75
N THR A 62 9.29 4.13 0.26
CA THR A 62 10.25 3.85 1.32
C THR A 62 9.70 2.73 2.20
N HIS A 63 10.41 1.63 2.27
CA HIS A 63 10.08 0.54 3.19
C HIS A 63 10.80 0.78 4.52
N PRO A 64 10.07 1.04 5.61
CA PRO A 64 10.70 1.26 6.91
C PRO A 64 11.28 -0.05 7.44
N ASP A 65 12.47 0.01 8.04
CA ASP A 65 13.09 -1.10 8.75
C ASP A 65 12.39 -1.38 10.07
N TYR A 66 11.97 -0.30 10.73
CA TYR A 66 11.27 -0.38 12.01
C TYR A 66 9.98 0.43 11.96
N ASN A 67 8.89 -0.23 12.33
CA ASN A 67 7.61 0.43 12.61
C ASN A 67 7.43 0.47 14.12
N ILE A 68 7.26 1.66 14.68
CA ILE A 68 7.07 1.90 16.11
C ILE A 68 5.70 2.53 16.30
N ALA A 69 4.88 1.92 17.13
CA ALA A 69 3.59 2.45 17.53
C ALA A 69 3.77 3.38 18.75
N VAL A 70 3.24 4.58 18.67
CA VAL A 70 3.17 5.51 19.79
C VAL A 70 1.72 5.69 20.17
N VAL A 71 1.34 5.22 21.36
CA VAL A 71 -0.02 5.32 21.89
C VAL A 71 -0.02 6.37 22.99
N SER A 72 -0.70 7.48 22.73
CA SER A 72 -0.75 8.61 23.67
C SER A 72 -2.09 9.35 23.55
N PRO A 73 -2.53 10.07 24.62
CA PRO A 73 -3.73 10.89 24.54
C PRO A 73 -3.56 12.14 23.67
N TYR A 74 -2.32 12.46 23.28
CA TYR A 74 -1.98 13.66 22.53
C TYR A 74 -1.36 13.28 21.19
N TYR A 75 -1.67 14.07 20.18
CA TYR A 75 -0.97 13.98 18.90
C TYR A 75 0.37 14.72 18.99
N LEU A 76 1.47 14.04 18.75
CA LEU A 76 2.79 14.65 18.74
C LEU A 76 2.96 15.53 17.49
N PRO A 77 3.54 16.74 17.64
CA PRO A 77 3.87 17.58 16.51
C PRO A 77 4.79 16.88 15.51
N GLU A 78 4.62 17.12 14.23
CA GLU A 78 5.40 16.47 13.17
C GLU A 78 6.91 16.70 13.30
N ALA A 79 7.33 17.89 13.75
CA ALA A 79 8.73 18.17 14.02
C ALA A 79 9.32 17.26 15.10
N THR A 80 8.55 16.96 16.16
CA THR A 80 8.96 16.05 17.23
C THR A 80 9.04 14.61 16.72
N VAL A 81 8.07 14.19 15.94
CA VAL A 81 8.04 12.85 15.31
C VAL A 81 9.26 12.66 14.43
N THR A 82 9.54 13.63 13.56
CA THR A 82 10.69 13.58 12.65
C THR A 82 12.02 13.54 13.41
N ALA A 83 12.17 14.37 14.45
CA ALA A 83 13.36 14.36 15.28
C ALA A 83 13.56 13.01 16.00
N LEU A 84 12.47 12.43 16.53
CA LEU A 84 12.51 11.15 17.20
C LEU A 84 12.83 10.01 16.22
N GLN A 85 12.26 10.02 15.03
CA GLN A 85 12.58 9.06 13.96
C GLN A 85 14.07 9.10 13.60
N GLN A 86 14.63 10.31 13.44
CA GLN A 86 16.05 10.47 13.12
C GLN A 86 16.97 9.98 14.25
N GLN A 87 16.59 10.26 15.51
CA GLN A 87 17.35 9.78 16.66
C GLN A 87 17.31 8.26 16.78
N LEU A 88 16.14 7.66 16.61
CA LEU A 88 15.97 6.21 16.67
C LEU A 88 16.67 5.50 15.51
N ALA A 89 16.68 6.10 14.33
CA ALA A 89 17.40 5.56 13.18
C ALA A 89 18.91 5.46 13.41
N ALA A 90 19.48 6.33 14.28
CA ALA A 90 20.89 6.27 14.63
C ALA A 90 21.29 5.02 15.44
N TYR A 91 20.33 4.35 16.06
CA TYR A 91 20.51 3.11 16.84
C TYR A 91 20.07 1.86 16.11
N GLY A 92 19.38 2.01 14.99
CA GLY A 92 18.88 0.90 14.18
C GLY A 92 19.92 0.36 13.19
N GLU A 93 19.66 -0.81 12.67
CA GLU A 93 20.42 -1.43 11.60
C GLU A 93 19.53 -1.51 10.35
N ASP A 94 20.13 -1.47 9.16
CA ASP A 94 19.46 -1.66 7.89
C ASP A 94 19.01 -3.13 7.77
N CYS A 95 17.73 -3.37 7.96
CA CYS A 95 17.14 -4.71 7.92
C CYS A 95 16.69 -5.11 6.50
N ASN A 96 16.43 -4.13 5.64
CA ASN A 96 15.91 -4.36 4.29
C ASN A 96 16.99 -4.36 3.21
N GLY A 97 18.22 -3.91 3.53
CA GLY A 97 19.39 -3.89 2.64
C GLY A 97 19.35 -2.78 1.58
N ASP A 98 18.57 -1.71 1.81
CA ASP A 98 18.48 -0.57 0.90
C ASP A 98 19.57 0.49 1.13
N GLY A 99 20.42 0.29 2.14
CA GLY A 99 21.53 1.19 2.51
C GLY A 99 21.09 2.38 3.36
N LYS A 100 19.87 2.38 3.88
CA LYS A 100 19.32 3.44 4.75
C LYS A 100 18.57 2.80 5.90
N VAL A 101 18.71 3.39 7.09
CA VAL A 101 17.88 2.99 8.24
C VAL A 101 16.69 3.91 8.33
N VAL A 102 15.50 3.38 8.13
CA VAL A 102 14.26 4.15 8.16
C VAL A 102 13.37 3.67 9.30
N VAL A 103 13.11 4.54 10.26
CA VAL A 103 12.17 4.30 11.36
C VAL A 103 10.89 5.07 11.10
N LYS A 104 9.77 4.38 11.13
CA LYS A 104 8.43 4.98 10.99
C LYS A 104 7.70 4.94 12.31
N LEU A 105 7.27 6.11 12.78
CA LEU A 105 6.42 6.24 13.97
C LEU A 105 4.95 6.31 13.54
N ASN A 106 4.16 5.37 14.02
CA ASN A 106 2.72 5.33 13.82
C ASN A 106 2.06 5.85 15.10
N GLN A 107 1.33 6.97 14.99
CA GLN A 107 0.67 7.58 16.14
C GLN A 107 -0.78 7.11 16.27
N TYR A 108 -1.14 6.69 17.48
CA TYR A 108 -2.49 6.28 17.87
C TYR A 108 -2.93 7.15 19.02
N THR A 109 -3.85 8.06 18.77
CA THR A 109 -4.39 8.96 19.80
C THR A 109 -5.51 8.23 20.53
N MET A 110 -5.27 7.96 21.81
CA MET A 110 -6.23 7.26 22.69
C MET A 110 -6.05 7.76 24.12
N ALA A 111 -7.16 8.13 24.73
CA ALA A 111 -7.22 8.54 26.13
C ALA A 111 -8.01 7.49 26.93
N PHE A 112 -7.32 6.61 27.62
CA PHE A 112 -7.95 5.46 28.27
C PHE A 112 -8.83 5.81 29.48
N ASN A 113 -8.58 6.94 30.17
CA ASN A 113 -9.25 7.27 31.44
C ASN A 113 -9.53 8.76 31.61
N SER A 114 -9.67 9.56 30.57
CA SER A 114 -9.94 10.99 30.67
C SER A 114 -11.41 11.29 30.41
N GLU A 115 -12.05 12.04 31.34
CA GLU A 115 -13.42 12.54 31.19
C GLU A 115 -13.55 13.52 29.98
N ASP A 116 -12.45 14.10 29.54
CA ASP A 116 -12.37 15.04 28.42
C ASP A 116 -11.95 14.38 27.09
N SER A 117 -12.03 13.05 26.98
CA SER A 117 -11.67 12.37 25.75
C SER A 117 -12.69 12.60 24.64
N ASP A 118 -12.21 12.88 23.43
CA ASP A 118 -13.06 12.90 22.24
C ASP A 118 -13.36 11.46 21.82
N ALA A 119 -14.56 10.99 22.10
CA ALA A 119 -15.00 9.62 21.83
C ALA A 119 -14.80 9.22 20.35
N TYR A 120 -14.84 10.17 19.42
CA TYR A 120 -14.60 9.91 18.00
C TYR A 120 -13.11 9.63 17.72
N LEU A 121 -12.22 10.42 18.32
CA LEU A 121 -10.76 10.23 18.19
C LEU A 121 -10.32 8.92 18.85
N ASP A 122 -10.86 8.60 20.01
CA ASP A 122 -10.57 7.34 20.72
C ASP A 122 -11.05 6.13 19.91
N MET A 123 -12.24 6.20 19.34
CA MET A 123 -12.75 5.13 18.47
C MET A 123 -11.89 4.96 17.21
N ALA A 124 -11.47 6.05 16.59
CA ALA A 124 -10.59 6.02 15.42
C ALA A 124 -9.20 5.47 15.80
N GLY A 125 -8.64 5.89 16.94
CA GLY A 125 -7.37 5.40 17.48
C GLY A 125 -7.42 3.91 17.78
N THR A 126 -8.46 3.45 18.46
CA THR A 126 -8.68 2.03 18.77
C THR A 126 -8.78 1.17 17.52
N THR A 127 -9.53 1.63 16.53
CA THR A 127 -9.69 0.89 15.27
C THR A 127 -8.36 0.75 14.52
N LYS A 128 -7.60 1.85 14.43
CA LYS A 128 -6.27 1.84 13.80
C LYS A 128 -5.29 0.95 14.55
N LEU A 129 -5.26 1.05 15.89
CA LEU A 129 -4.39 0.24 16.73
C LEU A 129 -4.74 -1.25 16.62
N SER A 130 -6.02 -1.60 16.64
CA SER A 130 -6.46 -2.99 16.46
C SER A 130 -6.02 -3.56 15.10
N THR A 131 -6.07 -2.74 14.06
CA THR A 131 -5.58 -3.14 12.71
C THR A 131 -4.06 -3.33 12.70
N ASP A 132 -3.31 -2.44 13.37
CA ASP A 132 -1.84 -2.56 13.50
C ASP A 132 -1.47 -3.87 14.23
N ILE A 133 -2.09 -4.14 15.36
CA ILE A 133 -1.86 -5.37 16.13
C ILE A 133 -2.20 -6.61 15.31
N GLN A 134 -3.33 -6.63 14.62
CA GLN A 134 -3.76 -7.76 13.79
C GLN A 134 -2.83 -8.01 12.60
N SER A 135 -2.33 -6.93 11.98
CA SER A 135 -1.40 -7.02 10.85
C SER A 135 0.07 -7.18 11.27
N SER A 136 0.36 -7.09 12.58
CA SER A 136 1.73 -7.06 13.12
C SER A 136 2.60 -6.01 12.43
N LEU A 137 2.00 -4.84 12.13
CA LEU A 137 2.66 -3.76 11.42
C LEU A 137 3.77 -3.15 12.27
N SER A 138 3.47 -2.84 13.54
CA SER A 138 4.44 -2.28 14.48
C SER A 138 5.00 -3.36 15.39
N SER A 139 6.32 -3.39 15.51
CA SER A 139 7.05 -4.37 16.35
C SER A 139 7.41 -3.82 17.74
N ILE A 140 7.39 -2.50 17.90
CA ILE A 140 7.71 -1.82 19.16
C ILE A 140 6.58 -0.87 19.50
N PHE A 141 6.17 -0.85 20.76
CA PHE A 141 5.10 0.01 21.26
C PHE A 141 5.64 0.93 22.36
N ILE A 142 5.41 2.24 22.20
CA ILE A 142 5.67 3.26 23.20
C ILE A 142 4.31 3.68 23.77
N LEU A 143 4.08 3.38 25.02
CA LEU A 143 2.81 3.59 25.68
C LEU A 143 2.91 4.73 26.69
N TYR A 144 2.03 5.71 26.59
CA TYR A 144 1.90 6.77 27.60
C TYR A 144 1.23 6.25 28.87
N ASP A 145 0.16 5.48 28.72
CA ASP A 145 -0.57 4.83 29.80
C ASP A 145 -0.63 3.32 29.59
N PRO A 146 0.36 2.56 30.10
CA PRO A 146 0.38 1.11 29.96
C PRO A 146 -0.80 0.43 30.68
N ALA A 147 -1.28 1.01 31.79
CA ALA A 147 -2.39 0.44 32.56
C ALA A 147 -3.69 0.49 31.76
N GLY A 148 -4.04 1.66 31.24
CA GLY A 148 -5.21 1.81 30.39
C GLY A 148 -5.11 1.00 29.11
N PHE A 149 -3.92 0.90 28.51
CA PHE A 149 -3.67 0.05 27.36
C PHE A 149 -3.96 -1.43 27.69
N GLN A 150 -3.41 -1.95 28.79
CA GLN A 150 -3.62 -3.33 29.21
C GLN A 150 -5.10 -3.62 29.48
N GLN A 151 -5.80 -2.69 30.17
CA GLN A 151 -7.22 -2.84 30.47
C GLN A 151 -8.08 -2.93 29.20
N THR A 152 -7.68 -2.17 28.15
CA THR A 152 -8.44 -2.12 26.90
C THR A 152 -8.08 -3.27 25.95
N THR A 153 -6.81 -3.62 25.85
CA THR A 153 -6.33 -4.60 24.87
C THR A 153 -6.04 -5.97 25.44
N GLY A 154 -5.66 -6.05 26.73
CA GLY A 154 -5.27 -7.32 27.38
C GLY A 154 -4.03 -7.99 26.77
N THR A 155 -3.19 -7.23 26.05
CA THR A 155 -2.13 -7.79 25.22
C THR A 155 -0.73 -7.76 25.85
N LEU A 156 -0.53 -6.94 26.89
CA LEU A 156 0.77 -6.87 27.57
C LEU A 156 1.04 -8.15 28.37
N ARG A 157 2.29 -8.61 28.30
CA ARG A 157 2.75 -9.80 29.01
C ARG A 157 4.10 -9.53 29.65
N TYR A 158 4.41 -10.29 30.71
CA TYR A 158 5.76 -10.27 31.26
C TYR A 158 6.77 -10.81 30.24
N LEU A 159 8.05 -10.49 30.44
CA LEU A 159 9.16 -10.98 29.60
C LEU A 159 9.22 -12.50 29.50
N ASP A 160 8.81 -13.20 30.56
CA ASP A 160 8.71 -14.67 30.61
C ASP A 160 7.46 -15.23 29.91
N GLY A 161 6.57 -14.36 29.43
CA GLY A 161 5.33 -14.71 28.71
C GLY A 161 4.11 -14.91 29.58
N HIS A 162 4.22 -14.77 30.91
CA HIS A 162 3.07 -14.85 31.80
C HIS A 162 2.10 -13.67 31.63
N LEU A 163 0.82 -13.93 31.87
CA LEU A 163 -0.19 -12.87 31.94
C LEU A 163 -0.07 -12.14 33.28
N PRO A 164 -0.34 -10.82 33.31
CA PRO A 164 -0.50 -10.11 34.57
C PRO A 164 -1.60 -10.76 35.43
N LYS A 165 -1.39 -10.84 36.74
CA LYS A 165 -2.32 -11.50 37.65
C LYS A 165 -3.61 -10.71 37.84
N SER A 166 -3.57 -9.42 37.60
CA SER A 166 -4.73 -8.51 37.63
C SER A 166 -4.50 -7.32 36.73
N ASP A 167 -5.57 -6.67 36.28
CA ASP A 167 -5.51 -5.43 35.50
C ASP A 167 -4.88 -4.26 36.28
N ALA A 168 -4.79 -4.39 37.62
CA ALA A 168 -4.16 -3.41 38.50
C ALA A 168 -2.69 -3.73 38.83
N ASP A 169 -2.08 -4.74 38.17
CA ASP A 169 -0.66 -5.03 38.34
C ASP A 169 0.15 -3.88 37.79
N SER A 170 0.92 -3.21 38.63
CA SER A 170 1.64 -1.99 38.32
C SER A 170 3.12 -2.24 37.92
N ASP A 171 3.54 -3.48 37.83
CA ASP A 171 4.93 -3.83 37.48
C ASP A 171 5.17 -3.75 35.96
N TRP A 172 4.87 -2.57 35.39
CA TRP A 172 5.01 -2.28 33.96
C TRP A 172 6.44 -2.33 33.45
N TRP A 173 7.43 -2.25 34.33
CA TRP A 173 8.85 -2.33 33.97
C TRP A 173 9.28 -3.71 33.49
N ASN A 174 8.57 -4.74 33.91
CA ASN A 174 8.85 -6.13 33.55
C ASN A 174 7.89 -6.68 32.48
N MET A 175 6.96 -5.86 32.02
CA MET A 175 6.03 -6.26 30.96
C MET A 175 6.48 -5.83 29.59
N VAL A 176 6.34 -6.72 28.63
CA VAL A 176 6.62 -6.47 27.23
C VAL A 176 5.45 -6.97 26.41
N TYR A 177 5.04 -6.18 25.43
CA TYR A 177 4.11 -6.63 24.41
C TYR A 177 4.74 -7.76 23.60
N ARG A 178 3.98 -8.83 23.42
CA ARG A 178 4.40 -9.97 22.65
C ARG A 178 3.32 -10.39 21.68
#